data_e0bfdd2fbf6b8c85bfc0fa57a6a525f9
#
_entry.id   e0bfdd2fbf6b8c85bfc0fa57a6a525f9
#
_cell.length_a   1.000
_cell.length_b   1.000
_cell.length_c   1.000
_cell.angle_alpha   90.00
_cell.angle_beta   90.00
_cell.angle_gamma   90.00
#
_symmetry.space_group_name_H-M   'P 1'
#
loop_
_entity.id
_entity.type
_entity.pdbx_description
1 polymer ?
#
loop_
_entity_poly.entity_id
_entity_poly.type
_entity_poly.pdbx_seq_one_letter_code
_entity_poly.pdbx_strand_id
1 'polypeptide(L)'
;MNDELDHDSCEATVSTKGANHDIMKKVNIEKTGWVTTTRKDFENKKGRTKNMIALGCDHGGYGLMQDVIKHLEERGLEYKNYGCYSEESVDYPVYAKKVAHAVADGECERGILICGTGIGISITANKVPGIRAALCGDCFSAQATREHNDANILAMGARVTGPGLALKIVDTFLDTLFSNDERHIRRIKMIEE
;
A
#
# COMPACT_ATOMS: atom_id res chain seq x y z
N MET A 1 -1.41 -39.67 -46.26
CA MET A 1 -2.44 -39.47 -45.22
C MET A 1 -2.16 -38.09 -44.67
N ASN A 2 -2.92 -37.17 -45.19
CA ASN A 2 -2.84 -35.73 -44.87
C ASN A 2 -3.82 -35.45 -43.75
N ASP A 3 -3.40 -34.73 -42.73
CA ASP A 3 -4.29 -34.09 -41.83
C ASP A 3 -4.00 -32.58 -41.84
N GLU A 4 -4.91 -31.87 -42.43
CA GLU A 4 -4.98 -30.41 -42.52
C GLU A 4 -5.43 -29.83 -41.17
N LEU A 5 -4.69 -28.84 -40.69
CA LEU A 5 -5.09 -28.03 -39.55
C LEU A 5 -5.71 -26.72 -40.07
N ASP A 6 -7.00 -26.61 -39.89
CA ASP A 6 -7.79 -25.40 -40.16
C ASP A 6 -7.40 -24.22 -39.25
N HIS A 7 -6.99 -23.12 -39.88
CA HIS A 7 -6.82 -21.82 -39.26
C HIS A 7 -8.11 -21.01 -39.43
N ASP A 8 -8.92 -20.94 -38.40
CA ASP A 8 -10.01 -19.95 -38.30
C ASP A 8 -9.48 -18.61 -37.81
N SER A 9 -9.33 -17.69 -38.74
CA SER A 9 -9.02 -16.29 -38.52
C SER A 9 -10.31 -15.53 -38.13
N CYS A 10 -10.37 -15.03 -36.92
CA CYS A 10 -11.43 -14.13 -36.48
C CYS A 10 -10.99 -12.67 -36.66
N GLU A 11 -11.39 -12.06 -37.76
CA GLU A 11 -11.25 -10.62 -38.02
C GLU A 11 -12.23 -9.82 -37.18
N ALA A 12 -11.72 -8.92 -36.33
CA ALA A 12 -12.53 -7.94 -35.61
C ALA A 12 -12.49 -6.62 -36.34
N THR A 13 -13.61 -6.26 -37.02
CA THR A 13 -13.83 -4.94 -37.61
C THR A 13 -14.11 -3.89 -36.53
N VAL A 14 -13.25 -2.85 -36.46
CA VAL A 14 -13.45 -1.68 -35.62
C VAL A 14 -14.26 -0.65 -36.39
N SER A 15 -15.47 -0.34 -35.94
CA SER A 15 -16.26 0.81 -36.39
C SER A 15 -16.11 1.97 -35.41
N THR A 16 -15.48 3.06 -35.87
CA THR A 16 -15.38 4.33 -35.16
C THR A 16 -16.53 5.24 -35.53
N LYS A 17 -17.43 5.55 -34.58
CA LYS A 17 -18.19 6.85 -34.57
C LYS A 17 -18.81 7.10 -33.19
N GLY A 18 -18.28 8.14 -32.51
CA GLY A 18 -19.03 9.13 -31.73
C GLY A 18 -19.53 8.76 -30.32
N ALA A 19 -18.97 9.47 -29.33
CA ALA A 19 -19.56 9.86 -28.06
C ALA A 19 -19.56 8.85 -26.87
N ASN A 20 -18.92 9.31 -25.80
CA ASN A 20 -19.00 8.88 -24.41
C ASN A 20 -18.42 7.49 -24.04
N HIS A 21 -17.24 7.55 -23.42
CA HIS A 21 -16.45 6.42 -22.98
C HIS A 21 -16.99 5.77 -21.72
N ASP A 22 -17.76 4.69 -21.90
CA ASP A 22 -17.80 3.56 -20.98
C ASP A 22 -17.28 2.34 -21.75
N ILE A 23 -15.96 2.10 -21.68
CA ILE A 23 -15.38 0.88 -22.25
C ILE A 23 -15.56 -0.25 -21.24
N MET A 24 -16.69 -0.94 -21.34
CA MET A 24 -16.86 -2.26 -20.72
C MET A 24 -16.21 -3.32 -21.62
N LYS A 25 -15.03 -3.81 -21.26
CA LYS A 25 -14.57 -5.11 -21.75
C LYS A 25 -15.28 -6.20 -20.96
N LYS A 26 -16.23 -6.89 -21.57
CA LYS A 26 -16.78 -8.15 -21.06
C LYS A 26 -15.68 -9.21 -21.15
N VAL A 27 -15.11 -9.59 -20.00
CA VAL A 27 -14.24 -10.75 -19.89
C VAL A 27 -15.09 -11.94 -19.46
N ASN A 28 -14.96 -13.04 -20.17
CA ASN A 28 -15.70 -14.29 -19.95
C ASN A 28 -15.28 -14.91 -18.60
N ILE A 29 -16.23 -14.97 -17.66
CA ILE A 29 -16.00 -15.30 -16.23
C ILE A 29 -15.81 -16.81 -16.01
N GLU A 30 -16.07 -17.67 -17.00
CA GLU A 30 -16.16 -19.12 -16.79
C GLU A 30 -14.82 -19.87 -16.65
N LYS A 31 -13.67 -19.24 -16.86
CA LYS A 31 -12.36 -19.96 -16.87
C LYS A 31 -11.30 -19.49 -15.89
N THR A 32 -11.46 -18.37 -15.17
CA THR A 32 -10.35 -17.84 -14.35
C THR A 32 -10.66 -17.54 -12.87
N GLY A 33 -11.89 -17.62 -12.41
CA GLY A 33 -12.21 -17.39 -10.99
C GLY A 33 -11.91 -15.98 -10.45
N TRP A 34 -11.62 -15.00 -11.29
CA TRP A 34 -11.23 -13.66 -10.90
C TRP A 34 -12.44 -12.73 -10.82
N VAL A 35 -12.70 -12.20 -9.64
CA VAL A 35 -13.65 -11.12 -9.44
C VAL A 35 -12.97 -9.81 -9.83
N THR A 36 -13.32 -9.23 -10.98
CA THR A 36 -12.90 -7.88 -11.34
C THR A 36 -13.65 -6.88 -10.46
N THR A 37 -12.98 -6.38 -9.43
CA THR A 37 -13.51 -5.29 -8.60
C THR A 37 -13.54 -4.02 -9.46
N THR A 38 -14.72 -3.48 -9.74
CA THR A 38 -14.88 -2.24 -10.49
C THR A 38 -14.62 -1.03 -9.59
N ARG A 39 -14.33 0.13 -10.18
CA ARG A 39 -14.17 1.39 -9.43
C ARG A 39 -15.38 1.68 -8.52
N LYS A 40 -16.60 1.27 -8.92
CA LYS A 40 -17.84 1.36 -8.14
C LYS A 40 -17.85 0.43 -6.92
N ASP A 41 -17.18 -0.73 -7.00
CA ASP A 41 -17.07 -1.67 -5.87
C ASP A 41 -16.11 -1.12 -4.79
N PHE A 42 -15.14 -0.29 -5.19
CA PHE A 42 -14.31 0.48 -4.26
C PHE A 42 -15.08 1.61 -3.58
N GLU A 43 -16.02 2.25 -4.29
CA GLU A 43 -16.85 3.34 -3.74
C GLU A 43 -17.96 2.83 -2.81
N ASN A 44 -18.36 1.56 -2.91
CA ASN A 44 -19.49 0.98 -2.18
C ASN A 44 -19.12 0.21 -0.90
N LYS A 45 -17.83 0.14 -0.51
CA LYS A 45 -17.45 -0.30 0.85
C LYS A 45 -17.74 0.84 1.81
N LYS A 46 -18.98 0.96 2.26
CA LYS A 46 -19.40 1.81 3.39
C LYS A 46 -18.49 1.53 4.59
N GLY A 47 -17.66 2.50 4.97
CA GLY A 47 -16.82 2.46 6.17
C GLY A 47 -15.34 2.80 5.95
N ARG A 48 -14.83 2.98 4.71
CA ARG A 48 -13.48 3.49 4.50
C ARG A 48 -13.44 4.96 4.89
N THR A 49 -12.78 5.27 5.98
CA THR A 49 -12.29 6.62 6.27
C THR A 49 -11.19 6.91 5.24
N LYS A 50 -11.56 7.56 4.12
CA LYS A 50 -10.59 8.07 3.14
C LYS A 50 -9.62 8.96 3.91
N ASN A 51 -8.31 8.65 3.80
CA ASN A 51 -7.16 9.35 4.38
C ASN A 51 -6.79 9.03 5.85
N MET A 52 -7.38 8.03 6.50
CA MET A 52 -6.94 7.60 7.84
C MET A 52 -5.59 6.89 7.77
N ILE A 53 -4.64 7.27 8.61
CA ILE A 53 -3.30 6.69 8.69
C ILE A 53 -3.20 5.83 9.96
N ALA A 54 -2.80 4.55 9.82
CA ALA A 54 -2.52 3.69 10.96
C ALA A 54 -1.10 3.92 11.46
N LEU A 55 -0.91 4.18 12.75
CA LEU A 55 0.39 4.37 13.37
C LEU A 55 0.70 3.25 14.35
N GLY A 56 1.94 2.77 14.36
CA GLY A 56 2.40 1.78 15.34
C GLY A 56 3.91 1.83 15.53
N CYS A 57 4.35 1.64 16.76
CA CYS A 57 5.76 1.56 17.09
C CYS A 57 6.00 0.58 18.24
N ASP A 58 7.26 0.23 18.46
CA ASP A 58 7.74 -0.33 19.72
C ASP A 58 8.36 0.79 20.61
N HIS A 59 8.87 0.40 21.76
CA HIS A 59 9.56 1.30 22.69
C HIS A 59 10.75 2.04 22.04
N GLY A 60 11.48 1.37 21.12
CA GLY A 60 12.61 1.99 20.41
C GLY A 60 12.20 3.01 19.35
N GLY A 61 10.94 2.97 18.92
CA GLY A 61 10.34 3.92 17.97
C GLY A 61 9.47 5.00 18.61
N TYR A 62 9.22 4.90 19.91
CA TYR A 62 8.23 5.74 20.59
C TYR A 62 8.51 7.24 20.46
N GLY A 63 9.75 7.69 20.74
CA GLY A 63 10.12 9.11 20.64
C GLY A 63 9.89 9.68 19.22
N LEU A 64 10.38 8.98 18.19
CA LEU A 64 10.19 9.41 16.79
C LEU A 64 8.72 9.38 16.38
N MET A 65 7.92 8.45 16.91
CA MET A 65 6.49 8.39 16.66
C MET A 65 5.76 9.63 17.20
N GLN A 66 6.20 10.21 18.35
CA GLN A 66 5.61 11.46 18.85
C GLN A 66 5.89 12.63 17.90
N ASP A 67 7.09 12.70 17.30
CA ASP A 67 7.41 13.71 16.29
C ASP A 67 6.53 13.54 15.04
N VAL A 68 6.31 12.29 14.59
CA VAL A 68 5.42 11.99 13.46
C VAL A 68 3.98 12.36 13.77
N ILE A 69 3.46 12.03 14.95
CA ILE A 69 2.10 12.39 15.37
C ILE A 69 1.92 13.90 15.30
N LYS A 70 2.81 14.65 15.94
CA LYS A 70 2.77 16.12 15.92
C LYS A 70 2.77 16.67 14.49
N HIS A 71 3.62 16.12 13.63
CA HIS A 71 3.71 16.52 12.22
C HIS A 71 2.41 16.26 11.45
N LEU A 72 1.77 15.10 11.66
CA LEU A 72 0.49 14.79 11.04
C LEU A 72 -0.63 15.72 11.52
N GLU A 73 -0.64 16.07 12.81
CA GLU A 73 -1.58 17.05 13.39
C GLU A 73 -1.39 18.45 12.78
N GLU A 74 -0.13 18.91 12.63
CA GLU A 74 0.20 20.19 11.97
C GLU A 74 -0.25 20.21 10.49
N ARG A 75 -0.26 19.04 9.82
CA ARG A 75 -0.76 18.87 8.45
C ARG A 75 -2.29 18.67 8.38
N GLY A 76 -2.98 18.54 9.50
CA GLY A 76 -4.42 18.26 9.55
C GLY A 76 -4.79 16.87 9.00
N LEU A 77 -3.89 15.89 9.11
CA LEU A 77 -4.10 14.51 8.67
C LEU A 77 -4.67 13.65 9.79
N GLU A 78 -5.69 12.86 9.48
CA GLU A 78 -6.31 11.95 10.43
C GLU A 78 -5.50 10.67 10.60
N TYR A 79 -5.32 10.23 11.84
CA TYR A 79 -4.59 9.00 12.16
C TYR A 79 -5.25 8.21 13.28
N LYS A 80 -4.94 6.91 13.32
CA LYS A 80 -5.27 6.02 14.44
C LYS A 80 -4.00 5.38 14.98
N ASN A 81 -3.72 5.63 16.26
CA ASN A 81 -2.53 5.10 16.92
C ASN A 81 -2.83 3.75 17.59
N TYR A 82 -2.14 2.71 17.15
CA TYR A 82 -2.23 1.33 17.66
C TYR A 82 -1.14 0.98 18.70
N GLY A 83 -0.35 1.98 19.13
CA GLY A 83 0.67 1.87 20.20
C GLY A 83 2.07 1.60 19.65
N CYS A 84 3.13 1.44 20.50
CA CYS A 84 3.11 1.47 21.96
C CYS A 84 2.89 2.91 22.50
N TYR A 85 2.65 3.01 23.83
CA TYR A 85 2.33 4.29 24.46
C TYR A 85 3.36 4.68 25.56
N SER A 86 4.50 3.99 25.59
CA SER A 86 5.59 4.26 26.53
C SER A 86 6.93 3.77 25.97
N GLU A 87 8.02 4.11 26.68
CA GLU A 87 9.38 3.64 26.39
C GLU A 87 9.72 2.29 27.07
N GLU A 88 8.74 1.66 27.74
CA GLU A 88 8.92 0.33 28.31
C GLU A 88 9.07 -0.71 27.21
N SER A 89 9.98 -1.67 27.43
CA SER A 89 10.30 -2.69 26.43
C SER A 89 9.09 -3.53 26.06
N VAL A 90 8.76 -3.56 24.78
CA VAL A 90 7.64 -4.31 24.20
C VAL A 90 8.03 -5.00 22.90
N ASP A 91 7.25 -6.01 22.50
CA ASP A 91 7.47 -6.78 21.30
C ASP A 91 6.87 -6.08 20.07
N TYR A 92 7.71 -5.58 19.16
CA TYR A 92 7.31 -4.87 17.94
C TYR A 92 6.31 -5.66 17.06
N PRO A 93 6.33 -7.02 16.98
CA PRO A 93 5.41 -7.75 16.10
C PRO A 93 3.93 -7.57 16.48
N VAL A 94 3.63 -7.31 17.75
CA VAL A 94 2.26 -7.06 18.22
C VAL A 94 1.70 -5.80 17.54
N TYR A 95 2.47 -4.73 17.52
CA TYR A 95 2.06 -3.44 16.96
C TYR A 95 2.09 -3.45 15.42
N ALA A 96 3.10 -4.10 14.83
CA ALA A 96 3.17 -4.29 13.39
C ALA A 96 1.92 -4.98 12.82
N LYS A 97 1.46 -6.07 13.46
CA LYS A 97 0.27 -6.80 13.04
C LYS A 97 -1.01 -5.98 13.17
N LYS A 98 -1.17 -5.20 14.24
CA LYS A 98 -2.34 -4.30 14.41
C LYS A 98 -2.46 -3.31 13.26
N VAL A 99 -1.37 -2.61 12.93
CA VAL A 99 -1.33 -1.66 11.80
C VAL A 99 -1.54 -2.36 10.47
N ALA A 100 -0.87 -3.51 10.25
CA ALA A 100 -1.00 -4.28 9.03
C ALA A 100 -2.44 -4.73 8.77
N HIS A 101 -3.12 -5.26 9.79
CA HIS A 101 -4.54 -5.62 9.67
C HIS A 101 -5.44 -4.41 9.44
N ALA A 102 -5.22 -3.28 10.15
CA ALA A 102 -6.00 -2.07 9.93
C ALA A 102 -5.93 -1.58 8.48
N VAL A 103 -4.75 -1.72 7.84
CA VAL A 103 -4.56 -1.36 6.43
C VAL A 103 -5.15 -2.44 5.50
N ALA A 104 -4.89 -3.73 5.76
CA ALA A 104 -5.38 -4.83 4.92
C ALA A 104 -6.91 -4.90 4.89
N ASP A 105 -7.56 -4.69 6.05
CA ASP A 105 -9.02 -4.70 6.19
C ASP A 105 -9.68 -3.42 5.67
N GLY A 106 -8.86 -2.40 5.31
CA GLY A 106 -9.32 -1.13 4.75
C GLY A 106 -9.91 -0.18 5.79
N GLU A 107 -9.64 -0.38 7.07
CA GLU A 107 -9.96 0.57 8.14
C GLU A 107 -9.10 1.84 7.99
N CYS A 108 -7.82 1.67 7.63
CA CYS A 108 -6.90 2.76 7.31
C CYS A 108 -6.42 2.63 5.86
N GLU A 109 -6.12 3.75 5.22
CA GLU A 109 -5.62 3.76 3.84
C GLU A 109 -4.15 3.36 3.77
N ARG A 110 -3.35 3.87 4.72
CA ARG A 110 -1.90 3.67 4.80
C ARG A 110 -1.46 3.45 6.24
N GLY A 111 -0.25 2.93 6.41
CA GLY A 111 0.36 2.73 7.72
C GLY A 111 1.75 3.34 7.84
N ILE A 112 2.13 3.72 9.07
CA ILE A 112 3.48 4.11 9.44
C ILE A 112 3.90 3.28 10.64
N LEU A 113 5.04 2.57 10.51
CA LEU A 113 5.60 1.70 11.52
C LEU A 113 7.02 2.15 11.90
N ILE A 114 7.30 2.28 13.18
CA ILE A 114 8.62 2.70 13.68
C ILE A 114 9.10 1.75 14.77
N CYS A 115 10.33 1.24 14.62
CA CYS A 115 11.04 0.56 15.70
C CYS A 115 12.49 1.05 15.76
N GLY A 116 13.38 0.38 16.48
CA GLY A 116 14.77 0.79 16.55
C GLY A 116 15.48 0.87 15.20
N THR A 117 15.26 -0.12 14.30
CA THR A 117 15.89 -0.21 12.97
C THR A 117 14.90 -0.17 11.81
N GLY A 118 13.61 -0.36 12.06
CA GLY A 118 12.58 -0.50 11.02
C GLY A 118 12.53 -1.90 10.38
N ILE A 119 13.56 -2.73 10.59
CA ILE A 119 13.71 -4.03 9.90
C ILE A 119 12.68 -5.03 10.39
N GLY A 120 12.68 -5.39 11.67
CA GLY A 120 11.80 -6.43 12.21
C GLY A 120 10.32 -6.07 12.07
N ILE A 121 9.98 -4.79 12.25
CA ILE A 121 8.60 -4.32 12.16
C ILE A 121 8.08 -4.38 10.72
N SER A 122 8.93 -4.08 9.71
CA SER A 122 8.57 -4.20 8.29
C SER A 122 8.43 -5.66 7.86
N ILE A 123 9.35 -6.55 8.29
CA ILE A 123 9.26 -7.99 8.02
C ILE A 123 7.94 -8.56 8.56
N THR A 124 7.56 -8.16 9.79
CA THR A 124 6.32 -8.63 10.41
C THR A 124 5.08 -8.15 9.65
N ALA A 125 5.04 -6.87 9.28
CA ALA A 125 3.92 -6.33 8.52
C ALA A 125 3.72 -7.05 7.18
N ASN A 126 4.80 -7.37 6.48
CA ASN A 126 4.78 -8.08 5.21
C ASN A 126 4.34 -9.56 5.32
N LYS A 127 4.08 -10.09 6.52
CA LYS A 127 3.46 -11.42 6.69
C LYS A 127 1.92 -11.37 6.64
N VAL A 128 1.34 -10.19 6.57
CA VAL A 128 -0.11 -10.02 6.41
C VAL A 128 -0.42 -9.88 4.92
N PRO A 129 -1.28 -10.73 4.33
CA PRO A 129 -1.64 -10.65 2.91
C PRO A 129 -2.14 -9.25 2.52
N GLY A 130 -1.75 -8.79 1.33
CA GLY A 130 -2.12 -7.45 0.82
C GLY A 130 -1.30 -6.31 1.42
N ILE A 131 -0.32 -6.60 2.27
CA ILE A 131 0.58 -5.58 2.82
C ILE A 131 1.90 -5.57 2.05
N ARG A 132 2.28 -4.38 1.63
CA ARG A 132 3.58 -4.03 1.05
C ARG A 132 4.21 -2.96 1.91
N ALA A 133 4.88 -3.42 2.99
CA ALA A 133 5.60 -2.57 3.92
C ALA A 133 7.03 -2.33 3.42
N ALA A 134 7.38 -1.07 3.18
CA ALA A 134 8.69 -0.65 2.72
C ALA A 134 9.51 -0.04 3.86
N LEU A 135 10.69 -0.59 4.12
CA LEU A 135 11.68 0.03 4.99
C LEU A 135 12.40 1.13 4.21
N CYS A 136 12.20 2.39 4.61
CA CYS A 136 12.81 3.54 3.97
C CYS A 136 13.67 4.33 4.96
N GLY A 137 14.90 4.63 4.56
CA GLY A 137 15.85 5.48 5.29
C GLY A 137 16.15 6.81 4.56
N ASP A 138 15.53 7.04 3.40
CA ASP A 138 15.72 8.21 2.54
C ASP A 138 14.45 8.52 1.73
N CYS A 139 14.37 9.76 1.19
CA CYS A 139 13.21 10.21 0.43
C CYS A 139 13.09 9.54 -0.94
N PHE A 140 14.21 9.17 -1.59
CA PHE A 140 14.15 8.50 -2.89
C PHE A 140 13.51 7.13 -2.77
N SER A 141 13.90 6.34 -1.77
CA SER A 141 13.28 5.03 -1.49
C SER A 141 11.80 5.18 -1.14
N ALA A 142 11.43 6.21 -0.37
CA ALA A 142 10.04 6.49 -0.02
C ALA A 142 9.19 6.85 -1.24
N GLN A 143 9.72 7.66 -2.16
CA GLN A 143 9.06 7.99 -3.42
C GLN A 143 8.95 6.75 -4.33
N ALA A 144 10.07 6.07 -4.58
CA ALA A 144 10.12 4.94 -5.48
C ALA A 144 9.21 3.78 -5.04
N THR A 145 9.12 3.50 -3.73
CA THR A 145 8.25 2.44 -3.25
C THR A 145 6.76 2.76 -3.44
N ARG A 146 6.39 4.05 -3.41
CA ARG A 146 5.03 4.47 -3.76
C ARG A 146 4.78 4.37 -5.26
N GLU A 147 5.66 4.97 -6.07
CA GLU A 147 5.50 5.01 -7.53
C GLU A 147 5.53 3.62 -8.18
N HIS A 148 6.38 2.72 -7.68
CA HIS A 148 6.65 1.44 -8.34
C HIS A 148 5.96 0.24 -7.69
N ASN A 149 5.83 0.24 -6.36
CA ASN A 149 5.36 -0.91 -5.59
C ASN A 149 3.98 -0.68 -4.96
N ASP A 150 3.45 0.54 -5.06
CA ASP A 150 2.23 0.94 -4.34
C ASP A 150 2.27 0.49 -2.87
N ALA A 151 3.42 0.68 -2.21
CA ALA A 151 3.59 0.29 -0.81
C ALA A 151 2.56 1.00 0.06
N ASN A 152 1.84 0.25 0.87
CA ASN A 152 0.76 0.77 1.72
C ASN A 152 1.19 0.99 3.17
N ILE A 153 2.39 0.52 3.55
CA ILE A 153 2.99 0.79 4.86
C ILE A 153 4.43 1.29 4.70
N LEU A 154 4.73 2.41 5.36
CA LEU A 154 6.08 2.92 5.56
C LEU A 154 6.64 2.35 6.86
N ALA A 155 7.86 1.80 6.84
CA ALA A 155 8.59 1.42 8.04
C ALA A 155 9.89 2.23 8.16
N MET A 156 10.22 2.68 9.36
CA MET A 156 11.43 3.47 9.64
C MET A 156 12.11 3.01 10.91
N GLY A 157 13.43 3.30 11.02
CA GLY A 157 14.25 3.02 12.19
C GLY A 157 14.59 4.29 12.95
N ALA A 158 14.09 4.47 14.17
CA ALA A 158 14.35 5.65 14.99
C ALA A 158 15.82 5.82 15.42
N ARG A 159 16.60 4.73 15.43
CA ARG A 159 18.05 4.77 15.72
C ARG A 159 18.90 4.99 14.47
N VAL A 160 18.27 5.00 13.29
CA VAL A 160 18.95 5.10 12.00
C VAL A 160 18.62 6.42 11.32
N THR A 161 17.37 6.86 11.44
CA THR A 161 16.84 8.06 10.77
C THR A 161 16.55 9.14 11.81
N GLY A 162 17.24 10.27 11.69
CA GLY A 162 16.95 11.42 12.55
C GLY A 162 15.60 12.07 12.25
N PRO A 163 14.96 12.77 13.22
CA PRO A 163 13.58 13.25 13.08
C PRO A 163 13.37 14.15 11.87
N GLY A 164 14.28 15.06 11.57
CA GLY A 164 14.14 15.95 10.41
C GLY A 164 14.09 15.23 9.06
N LEU A 165 14.84 14.12 8.90
CA LEU A 165 14.77 13.29 7.69
C LEU A 165 13.53 12.40 7.72
N ALA A 166 13.18 11.84 8.89
CA ALA A 166 12.02 10.98 9.04
C ALA A 166 10.72 11.70 8.62
N LEU A 167 10.52 12.94 9.04
CA LEU A 167 9.34 13.72 8.66
C LEU A 167 9.28 13.98 7.14
N LYS A 168 10.40 14.25 6.49
CA LYS A 168 10.47 14.36 5.01
C LYS A 168 10.17 13.04 4.32
N ILE A 169 10.60 11.91 4.87
CA ILE A 169 10.27 10.57 4.37
C ILE A 169 8.76 10.33 4.48
N VAL A 170 8.15 10.68 5.62
CA VAL A 170 6.70 10.60 5.84
C VAL A 170 5.96 11.43 4.79
N ASP A 171 6.35 12.69 4.59
CA ASP A 171 5.73 13.56 3.58
C ASP A 171 5.83 12.95 2.19
N THR A 172 7.03 12.54 1.79
CA THR A 172 7.27 11.92 0.49
C THR A 172 6.40 10.68 0.30
N PHE A 173 6.32 9.81 1.31
CA PHE A 173 5.51 8.59 1.23
C PHE A 173 4.01 8.90 1.13
N LEU A 174 3.51 9.84 1.92
CA LEU A 174 2.08 10.18 1.95
C LEU A 174 1.63 10.94 0.69
N ASP A 175 2.48 11.80 0.14
CA ASP A 175 2.13 12.69 -0.97
C ASP A 175 2.40 12.07 -2.35
N THR A 176 3.20 10.99 -2.44
CA THR A 176 3.50 10.31 -3.70
C THR A 176 2.38 9.36 -4.10
N LEU A 177 1.92 9.49 -5.35
CA LEU A 177 0.92 8.60 -5.94
C LEU A 177 1.58 7.40 -6.64
N PHE A 178 0.82 6.33 -6.80
CA PHE A 178 1.25 5.19 -7.63
C PHE A 178 1.27 5.58 -9.10
N SER A 179 2.33 5.19 -9.83
CA SER A 179 2.52 5.52 -11.24
C SER A 179 1.45 4.94 -12.18
N ASN A 180 0.83 3.83 -11.78
CA ASN A 180 -0.08 3.03 -12.60
C ASN A 180 0.54 2.49 -13.91
N ASP A 181 1.87 2.46 -14.04
CA ASP A 181 2.53 1.83 -15.18
C ASP A 181 2.22 0.34 -15.23
N GLU A 182 1.91 -0.20 -16.41
CA GLU A 182 1.58 -1.62 -16.61
C GLU A 182 2.66 -2.58 -16.09
N ARG A 183 3.94 -2.20 -16.24
CA ARG A 183 5.08 -2.97 -15.70
C ARG A 183 5.05 -3.07 -14.17
N HIS A 184 4.62 -1.99 -13.48
CA HIS A 184 4.53 -1.95 -12.01
C HIS A 184 3.32 -2.74 -11.54
N ILE A 185 2.17 -2.56 -12.17
CA ILE A 185 0.96 -3.35 -11.88
C ILE A 185 1.24 -4.86 -12.01
N ARG A 186 1.91 -5.28 -13.10
CA ARG A 186 2.28 -6.69 -13.32
C ARG A 186 3.17 -7.23 -12.21
N ARG A 187 4.20 -6.46 -11.79
CA ARG A 187 5.14 -6.87 -10.73
C ARG A 187 4.47 -6.97 -9.37
N ILE A 188 3.57 -6.03 -9.04
CA ILE A 188 2.78 -6.09 -7.80
C ILE A 188 1.92 -7.36 -7.77
N LYS A 189 1.27 -7.72 -8.88
CA LYS A 189 0.52 -9.00 -8.95
C LYS A 189 1.38 -10.21 -8.64
N MET A 190 2.62 -10.25 -9.16
CA MET A 190 3.57 -11.34 -8.88
C MET A 190 4.08 -11.36 -7.42
N ILE A 191 4.02 -10.23 -6.70
CA ILE A 191 4.35 -10.16 -5.27
C ILE A 191 3.22 -10.73 -4.42
N GLU A 192 1.97 -10.56 -4.86
CA GLU A 192 0.78 -10.98 -4.12
C GLU A 192 0.37 -12.45 -4.39
N GLU A 193 0.97 -13.13 -5.37
CA GLU A 193 0.82 -14.57 -5.65
C GLU A 193 1.60 -15.43 -4.64
#